data_bc0118557fab64065d7300b1ba9b5729
#
_entry.id   bc0118557fab64065d7300b1ba9b5729
#
_cell.length_a   1.000
_cell.length_b   1.000
_cell.length_c   1.000
_cell.angle_alpha   90.00
_cell.angle_beta   90.00
_cell.angle_gamma   90.00
#
_symmetry.space_group_name_H-M   'P 1'
#
loop_
_entity.id
_entity.type
_entity.pdbx_description
1 polymer ?
#
loop_
_entity_poly.entity_id
_entity_poly.type
_entity_poly.pdbx_seq_one_letter_code
_entity_poly.pdbx_strand_id
1 'polypeptide(L)'
;MSNKTKAAMVKAVPNRWFTFCILTLSGGIAFKLGSMKDMFYVPMQEFMGLTNTQIGGAMSAYGIVQTIGLIAGIYICDMFSKKYMIGGSLIGIGLVGFYLATFPPYWGFLAAFGVIAILAEVTYWPVLLKAIRLLGDEKTQGRMFGFLEMGRGVVDVIIAGTALAIFGAMGEGAAALRAGLIFLSCATIAAGILCLIFVPNDEKRVGADGKELNKATAAFGGMMQAIKSVDIWAVALNGFVVYCIYCGLTYFIPFLNNIYLLPATAVGAYGIINQYGLKMVGGPID
;
A
#
# COMPACT_ATOMS: atom_id res chain seq x y z
N MET A 1 28.52 -12.25 -5.39
CA MET A 1 27.72 -13.49 -5.52
C MET A 1 27.88 -14.03 -6.93
N SER A 2 28.20 -15.33 -7.07
CA SER A 2 28.42 -15.95 -8.38
C SER A 2 27.12 -15.97 -9.19
N ASN A 3 27.19 -15.71 -10.51
CA ASN A 3 26.07 -15.76 -11.46
C ASN A 3 25.30 -17.09 -11.43
N LYS A 4 25.96 -18.19 -11.06
CA LYS A 4 25.34 -19.51 -10.90
C LYS A 4 24.37 -19.60 -9.73
N THR A 5 24.64 -18.90 -8.62
CA THR A 5 23.76 -18.88 -7.44
C THR A 5 22.51 -18.01 -7.68
N LYS A 6 22.66 -16.89 -8.44
CA LYS A 6 21.52 -16.06 -8.86
C LYS A 6 20.61 -16.80 -9.86
N ALA A 7 21.19 -17.53 -10.82
CA ALA A 7 20.43 -18.32 -11.79
C ALA A 7 19.66 -19.49 -11.16
N ALA A 8 20.19 -20.11 -10.10
CA ALA A 8 19.51 -21.16 -9.36
C ALA A 8 18.31 -20.63 -8.55
N MET A 9 18.39 -19.39 -8.00
CA MET A 9 17.26 -18.77 -7.29
C MET A 9 16.09 -18.39 -8.22
N VAL A 10 16.39 -17.95 -9.45
CA VAL A 10 15.34 -17.62 -10.46
C VAL A 10 14.61 -18.88 -10.93
N LYS A 11 15.29 -20.04 -10.90
CA LYS A 11 14.69 -21.33 -11.28
C LYS A 11 13.76 -21.94 -10.23
N ALA A 12 13.82 -21.48 -8.97
CA ALA A 12 13.08 -22.07 -7.85
C ALA A 12 11.63 -21.56 -7.70
N VAL A 13 11.20 -20.54 -8.45
CA VAL A 13 9.80 -20.05 -8.41
C VAL A 13 9.03 -20.67 -9.57
N PRO A 14 8.11 -21.61 -9.32
CA PRO A 14 7.48 -22.42 -10.37
C PRO A 14 6.70 -21.60 -11.41
N ASN A 15 6.24 -20.40 -11.08
CA ASN A 15 5.59 -19.47 -12.01
C ASN A 15 5.83 -18.02 -11.57
N ARG A 16 6.99 -17.48 -11.96
CA ARG A 16 7.45 -16.13 -11.62
C ARG A 16 6.41 -15.04 -11.95
N TRP A 17 5.78 -15.12 -13.12
CA TRP A 17 4.78 -14.15 -13.57
C TRP A 17 3.45 -14.27 -12.80
N PHE A 18 3.05 -15.50 -12.47
CA PHE A 18 1.87 -15.73 -11.65
C PHE A 18 2.05 -15.16 -10.24
N THR A 19 3.20 -15.42 -9.61
CA THR A 19 3.53 -14.83 -8.30
C THR A 19 3.57 -13.30 -8.39
N PHE A 20 4.12 -12.74 -9.47
CA PHE A 20 4.13 -11.31 -9.73
C PHE A 20 2.71 -10.74 -9.81
N CYS A 21 1.81 -11.38 -10.55
CA CYS A 21 0.39 -10.95 -10.65
C CYS A 21 -0.31 -10.96 -9.28
N ILE A 22 -0.09 -12.00 -8.46
CA ILE A 22 -0.67 -12.08 -7.10
C ILE A 22 -0.12 -10.95 -6.21
N LEU A 23 1.18 -10.68 -6.26
CA LEU A 23 1.81 -9.60 -5.49
C LEU A 23 1.32 -8.23 -5.97
N THR A 24 1.15 -8.03 -7.27
CA THR A 24 0.62 -6.79 -7.86
C THR A 24 -0.83 -6.57 -7.45
N LEU A 25 -1.67 -7.61 -7.52
CA LEU A 25 -3.06 -7.58 -7.04
C LEU A 25 -3.11 -7.17 -5.57
N SER A 26 -2.31 -7.83 -4.74
CA SER A 26 -2.25 -7.51 -3.31
C SER A 26 -1.79 -6.08 -3.05
N GLY A 27 -0.82 -5.58 -3.87
CA GLY A 27 -0.29 -4.22 -3.78
C GLY A 27 -1.31 -3.13 -4.08
N GLY A 28 -2.24 -3.37 -5.01
CA GLY A 28 -3.34 -2.46 -5.31
C GLY A 28 -4.44 -2.46 -4.24
N ILE A 29 -4.63 -3.57 -3.53
CA ILE A 29 -5.70 -3.69 -2.52
C ILE A 29 -5.23 -3.19 -1.14
N ALA A 30 -3.99 -3.43 -0.76
CA ALA A 30 -3.45 -3.25 0.59
C ALA A 30 -3.72 -1.88 1.22
N PHE A 31 -3.68 -0.83 0.41
CA PHE A 31 -3.76 0.55 0.89
C PHE A 31 -5.17 1.14 0.84
N LYS A 32 -6.17 0.41 0.32
CA LYS A 32 -7.51 0.98 0.09
C LYS A 32 -8.22 1.41 1.37
N LEU A 33 -8.10 0.66 2.45
CA LEU A 33 -8.67 1.04 3.74
C LEU A 33 -7.94 2.24 4.38
N GLY A 34 -6.61 2.33 4.22
CA GLY A 34 -5.82 3.49 4.66
C GLY A 34 -6.07 4.77 3.85
N SER A 35 -6.46 4.62 2.59
CA SER A 35 -6.77 5.73 1.67
C SER A 35 -8.28 5.88 1.39
N MET A 36 -9.14 5.38 2.26
CA MET A 36 -10.60 5.43 2.06
C MET A 36 -11.15 6.85 1.91
N LYS A 37 -10.45 7.87 2.40
CA LYS A 37 -10.78 9.27 2.20
C LYS A 37 -10.82 9.70 0.73
N ASP A 38 -10.07 9.04 -0.13
CA ASP A 38 -9.98 9.41 -1.56
C ASP A 38 -11.29 9.10 -2.30
N MET A 39 -12.08 8.14 -1.80
CA MET A 39 -13.36 7.75 -2.37
C MET A 39 -14.56 8.08 -1.48
N PHE A 40 -14.40 8.15 -0.16
CA PHE A 40 -15.48 8.28 0.81
C PHE A 40 -15.32 9.49 1.73
N TYR A 41 -14.65 10.57 1.29
CA TYR A 41 -14.39 11.74 2.13
C TYR A 41 -15.68 12.33 2.70
N VAL A 42 -16.64 12.65 1.82
CA VAL A 42 -17.93 13.22 2.21
C VAL A 42 -18.75 12.25 3.06
N PRO A 43 -18.89 10.96 2.69
CA PRO A 43 -19.55 9.96 3.53
C PRO A 43 -18.92 9.79 4.92
N MET A 44 -17.59 9.91 5.05
CA MET A 44 -16.92 9.88 6.35
C MET A 44 -17.32 11.05 7.25
N GLN A 45 -17.49 12.25 6.68
CA GLN A 45 -17.97 13.41 7.44
C GLN A 45 -19.42 13.23 7.85
N GLU A 46 -20.28 12.81 6.93
CA GLU A 46 -21.72 12.74 7.12
C GLU A 46 -22.13 11.59 8.03
N PHE A 47 -21.60 10.38 7.82
CA PHE A 47 -22.08 9.18 8.53
C PHE A 47 -21.17 8.72 9.67
N MET A 48 -19.88 9.02 9.63
CA MET A 48 -18.97 8.75 10.75
C MET A 48 -18.81 9.96 11.68
N GLY A 49 -19.39 11.12 11.31
CA GLY A 49 -19.35 12.33 12.12
C GLY A 49 -17.94 12.93 12.26
N LEU A 50 -17.05 12.67 11.31
CA LEU A 50 -15.67 13.13 11.36
C LEU A 50 -15.53 14.53 10.75
N THR A 51 -14.86 15.43 11.46
CA THR A 51 -14.52 16.76 10.94
C THR A 51 -13.33 16.68 9.99
N ASN A 52 -13.15 17.72 9.14
CA ASN A 52 -11.96 17.84 8.29
C ASN A 52 -10.65 17.75 9.10
N THR A 53 -10.62 18.39 10.28
CA THR A 53 -9.47 18.37 11.19
C THR A 53 -9.19 16.96 11.71
N GLN A 54 -10.22 16.19 12.01
CA GLN A 54 -10.09 14.81 12.50
C GLN A 54 -9.60 13.86 11.41
N ILE A 55 -10.13 14.00 10.19
CA ILE A 55 -9.65 13.22 9.03
C ILE A 55 -8.17 13.58 8.74
N GLY A 56 -7.85 14.88 8.71
CA GLY A 56 -6.47 15.34 8.52
C GLY A 56 -5.52 14.87 9.63
N GLY A 57 -5.97 14.90 10.89
CA GLY A 57 -5.23 14.39 12.05
C GLY A 57 -4.91 12.90 11.95
N ALA A 58 -5.89 12.09 11.53
CA ALA A 58 -5.67 10.65 11.30
C ALA A 58 -4.69 10.38 10.17
N MET A 59 -4.75 11.17 9.06
CA MET A 59 -3.79 11.08 7.97
C MET A 59 -2.38 11.50 8.41
N SER A 60 -2.26 12.53 9.25
CA SER A 60 -0.97 12.94 9.80
C SER A 60 -0.37 11.87 10.71
N ALA A 61 -1.19 11.27 11.57
CA ALA A 61 -0.75 10.14 12.41
C ALA A 61 -0.31 8.94 11.56
N TYR A 62 -1.07 8.61 10.50
CA TYR A 62 -0.68 7.59 9.54
C TYR A 62 0.69 7.90 8.90
N GLY A 63 0.91 9.13 8.43
CA GLY A 63 2.17 9.56 7.83
C GLY A 63 3.36 9.52 8.79
N ILE A 64 3.16 9.84 10.07
CA ILE A 64 4.20 9.72 11.11
C ILE A 64 4.59 8.25 11.30
N VAL A 65 3.59 7.36 11.44
CA VAL A 65 3.82 5.92 11.57
C VAL A 65 4.51 5.36 10.33
N GLN A 66 4.09 5.78 9.13
CA GLN A 66 4.72 5.41 7.87
C GLN A 66 6.20 5.81 7.83
N THR A 67 6.52 7.06 8.20
CA THR A 67 7.90 7.57 8.17
C THR A 67 8.82 6.80 9.11
N ILE A 68 8.40 6.58 10.36
CA ILE A 68 9.14 5.79 11.34
C ILE A 68 9.19 4.32 10.90
N GLY A 69 8.07 3.83 10.39
CA GLY A 69 7.88 2.45 9.99
C GLY A 69 8.74 2.01 8.81
N LEU A 70 8.98 2.89 7.83
CA LEU A 70 9.87 2.59 6.71
C LEU A 70 11.30 2.30 7.19
N ILE A 71 11.79 3.00 8.20
CA ILE A 71 13.10 2.74 8.80
C ILE A 71 13.11 1.38 9.53
N ALA A 72 12.10 1.12 10.35
CA ALA A 72 11.95 -0.14 11.08
C ALA A 72 11.71 -1.34 10.14
N GLY A 73 10.96 -1.13 9.07
CA GLY A 73 10.61 -2.14 8.08
C GLY A 73 11.82 -2.76 7.37
N ILE A 74 12.92 -2.01 7.21
CA ILE A 74 14.18 -2.52 6.65
C ILE A 74 14.71 -3.71 7.48
N TYR A 75 14.57 -3.64 8.79
CA TYR A 75 15.01 -4.71 9.70
C TYR A 75 13.99 -5.83 9.80
N ILE A 76 12.72 -5.50 9.94
CA ILE A 76 11.63 -6.45 10.15
C ILE A 76 11.45 -7.37 8.93
N CYS A 77 11.60 -6.83 7.71
CA CYS A 77 11.43 -7.62 6.48
C CYS A 77 12.46 -8.74 6.29
N ASP A 78 13.56 -8.74 7.06
CA ASP A 78 14.59 -9.77 7.02
C ASP A 78 14.42 -10.84 8.11
N MET A 79 13.60 -10.58 9.14
CA MET A 79 13.41 -11.49 10.28
C MET A 79 12.39 -12.60 10.00
N PHE A 80 11.36 -12.29 9.22
CA PHE A 80 10.23 -13.19 9.01
C PHE A 80 10.08 -13.60 7.54
N SER A 81 9.38 -14.70 7.31
CA SER A 81 9.06 -15.16 5.95
C SER A 81 8.13 -14.18 5.26
N LYS A 82 8.46 -13.80 4.01
CA LYS A 82 7.69 -12.88 3.17
C LYS A 82 6.23 -13.29 3.02
N LYS A 83 6.00 -14.57 2.81
CA LYS A 83 4.67 -15.15 2.64
C LYS A 83 3.75 -14.81 3.82
N TYR A 84 4.21 -15.08 5.04
CA TYR A 84 3.40 -14.84 6.24
C TYR A 84 3.29 -13.35 6.58
N MET A 85 4.31 -12.56 6.30
CA MET A 85 4.25 -11.12 6.51
C MET A 85 3.25 -10.46 5.56
N ILE A 86 3.33 -10.73 4.26
CA ILE A 86 2.40 -10.18 3.27
C ILE A 86 0.96 -10.63 3.58
N GLY A 87 0.73 -11.93 3.70
CA GLY A 87 -0.61 -12.46 3.92
C GLY A 87 -1.20 -12.08 5.27
N GLY A 88 -0.39 -12.14 6.34
CA GLY A 88 -0.83 -11.77 7.68
C GLY A 88 -1.17 -10.29 7.80
N SER A 89 -0.35 -9.40 7.21
CA SER A 89 -0.63 -7.96 7.19
C SER A 89 -1.95 -7.65 6.48
N LEU A 90 -2.20 -8.25 5.32
CA LEU A 90 -3.45 -8.04 4.58
C LEU A 90 -4.67 -8.54 5.35
N ILE A 91 -4.58 -9.72 5.97
CA ILE A 91 -5.66 -10.22 6.82
C ILE A 91 -5.90 -9.27 8.00
N GLY A 92 -4.84 -8.81 8.65
CA GLY A 92 -4.94 -7.86 9.74
C GLY A 92 -5.59 -6.54 9.31
N ILE A 93 -5.18 -5.97 8.17
CA ILE A 93 -5.78 -4.75 7.59
C ILE A 93 -7.28 -4.96 7.33
N GLY A 94 -7.65 -6.08 6.73
CA GLY A 94 -9.06 -6.39 6.46
C GLY A 94 -9.91 -6.55 7.74
N LEU A 95 -9.35 -7.17 8.80
CA LEU A 95 -10.02 -7.25 10.10
C LEU A 95 -10.25 -5.86 10.72
N VAL A 96 -9.25 -4.97 10.64
CA VAL A 96 -9.42 -3.57 11.07
C VAL A 96 -10.46 -2.85 10.21
N GLY A 97 -10.57 -3.18 8.93
CA GLY A 97 -11.60 -2.65 8.04
C GLY A 97 -13.04 -3.01 8.49
N PHE A 98 -13.27 -4.22 9.00
CA PHE A 98 -14.56 -4.56 9.61
C PHE A 98 -14.85 -3.73 10.87
N TYR A 99 -13.83 -3.42 11.66
CA TYR A 99 -13.99 -2.50 12.79
C TYR A 99 -14.35 -1.09 12.31
N LEU A 100 -13.71 -0.58 11.25
CA LEU A 100 -14.07 0.72 10.65
C LEU A 100 -15.52 0.74 10.14
N ALA A 101 -16.04 -0.39 9.63
CA ALA A 101 -17.43 -0.51 9.20
C ALA A 101 -18.44 -0.40 10.35
N THR A 102 -18.03 -0.46 11.61
CA THR A 102 -18.89 -0.19 12.76
C THR A 102 -19.07 1.30 13.06
N PHE A 103 -18.34 2.18 12.34
CA PHE A 103 -18.29 3.63 12.55
C PHE A 103 -17.83 4.00 13.97
N PRO A 104 -16.60 3.63 14.35
CA PRO A 104 -16.10 3.89 15.69
C PRO A 104 -15.95 5.40 15.93
N PRO A 105 -15.99 5.85 17.21
CA PRO A 105 -15.70 7.22 17.56
C PRO A 105 -14.28 7.61 17.14
N TYR A 106 -13.99 8.92 17.05
CA TYR A 106 -12.73 9.47 16.54
C TYR A 106 -11.46 8.76 17.08
N TRP A 107 -11.38 8.50 18.37
CA TRP A 107 -10.22 7.81 18.96
C TRP A 107 -10.07 6.36 18.47
N GLY A 108 -11.17 5.66 18.28
CA GLY A 108 -11.18 4.33 17.70
C GLY A 108 -10.79 4.34 16.22
N PHE A 109 -11.28 5.35 15.47
CA PHE A 109 -10.88 5.60 14.09
C PHE A 109 -9.37 5.89 13.98
N LEU A 110 -8.84 6.78 14.82
CA LEU A 110 -7.42 7.11 14.87
C LEU A 110 -6.55 5.90 15.19
N ALA A 111 -6.94 5.09 16.18
CA ALA A 111 -6.25 3.86 16.54
C ALA A 111 -6.26 2.84 15.39
N ALA A 112 -7.41 2.67 14.71
CA ALA A 112 -7.52 1.80 13.55
C ALA A 112 -6.58 2.23 12.41
N PHE A 113 -6.50 3.54 12.13
CA PHE A 113 -5.56 4.08 11.12
C PHE A 113 -4.10 3.87 11.53
N GLY A 114 -3.76 4.01 12.80
CA GLY A 114 -2.43 3.67 13.32
C GLY A 114 -2.07 2.21 13.11
N VAL A 115 -2.99 1.28 13.38
CA VAL A 115 -2.78 -0.16 13.15
C VAL A 115 -2.65 -0.47 11.66
N ILE A 116 -3.52 0.12 10.82
CA ILE A 116 -3.41 -0.04 9.35
C ILE A 116 -2.05 0.48 8.86
N ALA A 117 -1.58 1.63 9.35
CA ALA A 117 -0.28 2.19 8.97
C ALA A 117 0.88 1.23 9.34
N ILE A 118 0.86 0.63 10.53
CA ILE A 118 1.86 -0.37 10.93
C ILE A 118 1.80 -1.58 9.99
N LEU A 119 0.62 -2.14 9.76
CA LEU A 119 0.47 -3.32 8.92
C LEU A 119 0.80 -3.07 7.45
N ALA A 120 0.40 -1.93 6.89
CA ALA A 120 0.63 -1.60 5.50
C ALA A 120 2.05 -1.12 5.22
N GLU A 121 2.58 -0.23 6.04
CA GLU A 121 3.81 0.50 5.73
C GLU A 121 5.06 -0.12 6.37
N VAL A 122 4.91 -0.74 7.55
CA VAL A 122 6.05 -1.35 8.25
C VAL A 122 6.22 -2.81 7.86
N THR A 123 5.12 -3.58 7.80
CA THR A 123 5.19 -5.03 7.63
C THR A 123 4.89 -5.48 6.20
N TYR A 124 4.01 -4.81 5.46
CA TYR A 124 3.62 -5.21 4.13
C TYR A 124 4.51 -4.61 3.03
N TRP A 125 4.62 -3.29 2.97
CA TRP A 125 5.25 -2.57 1.85
C TRP A 125 6.72 -2.93 1.61
N PRO A 126 7.62 -2.90 2.63
CA PRO A 126 9.02 -3.25 2.43
C PRO A 126 9.20 -4.71 1.98
N VAL A 127 8.34 -5.60 2.49
CA VAL A 127 8.37 -7.03 2.13
C VAL A 127 7.88 -7.27 0.71
N LEU A 128 6.84 -6.54 0.25
CA LEU A 128 6.38 -6.56 -1.12
C LEU A 128 7.50 -6.13 -2.09
N LEU A 129 8.12 -4.98 -1.84
CA LEU A 129 9.22 -4.49 -2.68
C LEU A 129 10.37 -5.49 -2.75
N LYS A 130 10.73 -6.10 -1.62
CA LYS A 130 11.74 -7.15 -1.58
C LYS A 130 11.32 -8.40 -2.35
N ALA A 131 10.04 -8.81 -2.26
CA ALA A 131 9.53 -9.95 -3.01
C ALA A 131 9.61 -9.70 -4.52
N ILE A 132 9.17 -8.53 -5.00
CA ILE A 132 9.26 -8.12 -6.41
C ILE A 132 10.72 -8.08 -6.88
N ARG A 133 11.61 -7.47 -6.09
CA ARG A 133 13.04 -7.42 -6.40
C ARG A 133 13.67 -8.80 -6.62
N LEU A 134 13.21 -9.82 -5.90
CA LEU A 134 13.71 -11.17 -6.00
C LEU A 134 13.15 -11.95 -7.21
N LEU A 135 12.05 -11.48 -7.80
CA LEU A 135 11.48 -12.04 -9.01
C LEU A 135 12.18 -11.54 -10.28
N GLY A 136 12.87 -10.40 -10.24
CA GLY A 136 13.56 -9.78 -11.37
C GLY A 136 15.07 -9.98 -11.35
N ASP A 137 15.70 -9.93 -12.55
CA ASP A 137 17.14 -9.82 -12.72
C ASP A 137 17.57 -8.35 -12.66
N GLU A 138 18.86 -8.06 -12.45
CA GLU A 138 19.40 -6.68 -12.38
C GLU A 138 19.00 -5.82 -13.59
N LYS A 139 18.95 -6.43 -14.79
CA LYS A 139 18.59 -5.76 -16.04
C LYS A 139 17.08 -5.52 -16.20
N THR A 140 16.22 -6.26 -15.48
CA THR A 140 14.77 -6.22 -15.63
C THR A 140 14.06 -5.60 -14.42
N GLN A 141 14.81 -5.23 -13.38
CA GLN A 141 14.21 -4.71 -12.14
C GLN A 141 13.39 -3.43 -12.37
N GLY A 142 13.90 -2.47 -13.15
CA GLY A 142 13.17 -1.24 -13.45
C GLY A 142 11.82 -1.51 -14.10
N ARG A 143 11.79 -2.41 -15.10
CA ARG A 143 10.54 -2.84 -15.76
C ARG A 143 9.59 -3.55 -14.80
N MET A 144 10.11 -4.40 -13.90
CA MET A 144 9.28 -5.09 -12.91
C MET A 144 8.59 -4.10 -11.96
N PHE A 145 9.30 -3.06 -11.49
CA PHE A 145 8.71 -2.02 -10.67
C PHE A 145 7.73 -1.14 -11.46
N GLY A 146 8.02 -0.80 -12.72
CA GLY A 146 7.09 -0.09 -13.59
C GLY A 146 5.79 -0.88 -13.83
N PHE A 147 5.89 -2.18 -14.14
CA PHE A 147 4.73 -3.06 -14.27
C PHE A 147 3.99 -3.26 -12.94
N LEU A 148 4.69 -3.28 -11.80
CA LEU A 148 4.06 -3.31 -10.49
C LEU A 148 3.19 -2.06 -10.28
N GLU A 149 3.72 -0.85 -10.51
CA GLU A 149 2.97 0.39 -10.28
C GLU A 149 1.80 0.52 -11.28
N MET A 150 2.00 0.19 -12.54
CA MET A 150 0.91 0.16 -13.53
C MET A 150 -0.19 -0.83 -13.12
N GLY A 151 0.18 -2.06 -12.79
CA GLY A 151 -0.78 -3.09 -12.39
C GLY A 151 -1.50 -2.75 -11.09
N ARG A 152 -0.80 -2.15 -10.11
CA ARG A 152 -1.41 -1.61 -8.90
C ARG A 152 -2.42 -0.52 -9.23
N GLY A 153 -2.10 0.42 -10.14
CA GLY A 153 -3.02 1.46 -10.58
C GLY A 153 -4.31 0.89 -11.17
N VAL A 154 -4.22 -0.15 -12.01
CA VAL A 154 -5.40 -0.85 -12.55
C VAL A 154 -6.24 -1.47 -11.43
N VAL A 155 -5.62 -2.21 -10.51
CA VAL A 155 -6.30 -2.84 -9.38
C VAL A 155 -6.91 -1.78 -8.46
N ASP A 156 -6.18 -0.68 -8.21
CA ASP A 156 -6.62 0.45 -7.42
C ASP A 156 -7.95 1.02 -7.95
N VAL A 157 -8.03 1.28 -9.26
CA VAL A 157 -9.23 1.83 -9.91
C VAL A 157 -10.39 0.83 -9.86
N ILE A 158 -10.14 -0.45 -10.13
CA ILE A 158 -11.18 -1.48 -10.11
C ILE A 158 -11.76 -1.64 -8.70
N ILE A 159 -10.92 -1.78 -7.68
CA ILE A 159 -11.37 -2.03 -6.31
C ILE A 159 -12.04 -0.79 -5.72
N ALA A 160 -11.43 0.39 -5.86
CA ALA A 160 -12.02 1.63 -5.38
C ALA A 160 -13.30 1.99 -6.14
N GLY A 161 -13.31 1.80 -7.47
CA GLY A 161 -14.48 2.01 -8.31
C GLY A 161 -15.62 1.06 -7.95
N THR A 162 -15.34 -0.21 -7.67
CA THR A 162 -16.36 -1.17 -7.22
C THR A 162 -16.94 -0.78 -5.87
N ALA A 163 -16.09 -0.38 -4.90
CA ALA A 163 -16.56 0.10 -3.60
C ALA A 163 -17.47 1.34 -3.72
N LEU A 164 -17.09 2.29 -4.60
CA LEU A 164 -17.89 3.48 -4.87
C LEU A 164 -19.19 3.15 -5.62
N ALA A 165 -19.16 2.20 -6.56
CA ALA A 165 -20.36 1.74 -7.26
C ALA A 165 -21.36 1.06 -6.30
N ILE A 166 -20.88 0.25 -5.34
CA ILE A 166 -21.71 -0.31 -4.27
C ILE A 166 -22.36 0.81 -3.48
N PHE A 167 -21.58 1.83 -3.09
CA PHE A 167 -22.08 2.98 -2.35
C PHE A 167 -23.19 3.71 -3.10
N GLY A 168 -22.99 4.04 -4.38
CA GLY A 168 -23.98 4.70 -5.22
C GLY A 168 -25.23 3.85 -5.45
N ALA A 169 -25.06 2.56 -5.76
CA ALA A 169 -26.18 1.64 -6.03
C ALA A 169 -27.07 1.42 -4.81
N MET A 170 -26.56 1.56 -3.59
CA MET A 170 -27.30 1.42 -2.34
C MET A 170 -27.91 2.75 -1.83
N GLY A 171 -27.85 3.83 -2.61
CA GLY A 171 -28.52 5.11 -2.30
C GLY A 171 -27.70 6.04 -1.41
N GLU A 172 -26.37 5.94 -1.43
CA GLU A 172 -25.41 6.88 -0.81
C GLU A 172 -25.60 7.14 0.71
N GLY A 173 -26.19 6.17 1.43
CA GLY A 173 -26.45 6.29 2.87
C GLY A 173 -25.41 5.61 3.76
N ALA A 174 -25.60 5.67 5.07
CA ALA A 174 -24.72 5.03 6.06
C ALA A 174 -24.56 3.51 5.83
N ALA A 175 -25.64 2.81 5.45
CA ALA A 175 -25.62 1.40 5.13
C ALA A 175 -24.77 1.14 3.87
N ALA A 176 -24.82 2.03 2.87
CA ALA A 176 -24.04 1.96 1.66
C ALA A 176 -22.53 2.13 1.94
N LEU A 177 -22.18 3.10 2.77
CA LEU A 177 -20.79 3.28 3.23
C LEU A 177 -20.28 2.02 3.94
N ARG A 178 -21.09 1.47 4.86
CA ARG A 178 -20.75 0.24 5.57
C ARG A 178 -20.53 -0.93 4.61
N ALA A 179 -21.38 -1.10 3.60
CA ALA A 179 -21.22 -2.13 2.58
C ALA A 179 -19.94 -1.96 1.77
N GLY A 180 -19.59 -0.73 1.38
CA GLY A 180 -18.32 -0.41 0.72
C GLY A 180 -17.10 -0.78 1.57
N LEU A 181 -17.11 -0.47 2.87
CA LEU A 181 -16.03 -0.84 3.80
C LEU A 181 -15.92 -2.34 4.01
N ILE A 182 -17.06 -3.04 4.12
CA ILE A 182 -17.10 -4.51 4.21
C ILE A 182 -16.53 -5.13 2.93
N PHE A 183 -16.91 -4.63 1.75
CA PHE A 183 -16.35 -5.08 0.48
C PHE A 183 -14.83 -4.93 0.45
N LEU A 184 -14.30 -3.75 0.81
CA LEU A 184 -12.85 -3.52 0.87
C LEU A 184 -12.15 -4.47 1.86
N SER A 185 -12.77 -4.71 3.01
CA SER A 185 -12.25 -5.63 4.03
C SER A 185 -12.18 -7.07 3.53
N CYS A 186 -13.26 -7.56 2.90
CA CYS A 186 -13.31 -8.89 2.31
C CYS A 186 -12.29 -9.04 1.18
N ALA A 187 -12.17 -8.03 0.28
CA ALA A 187 -11.19 -8.03 -0.80
C ALA A 187 -9.75 -8.08 -0.27
N THR A 188 -9.47 -7.33 0.80
CA THR A 188 -8.14 -7.31 1.43
C THR A 188 -7.80 -8.65 2.08
N ILE A 189 -8.74 -9.27 2.79
CA ILE A 189 -8.55 -10.62 3.37
C ILE A 189 -8.38 -11.67 2.27
N ALA A 190 -9.19 -11.61 1.21
CA ALA A 190 -9.07 -12.54 0.09
C ALA A 190 -7.70 -12.44 -0.58
N ALA A 191 -7.18 -11.22 -0.81
CA ALA A 191 -5.84 -11.00 -1.31
C ALA A 191 -4.76 -11.57 -0.35
N GLY A 192 -4.94 -11.42 0.96
CA GLY A 192 -4.07 -12.00 1.98
C GLY A 192 -4.04 -13.53 1.92
N ILE A 193 -5.19 -14.17 1.80
CA ILE A 193 -5.32 -15.63 1.65
C ILE A 193 -4.63 -16.10 0.35
N LEU A 194 -4.86 -15.40 -0.77
CA LEU A 194 -4.21 -15.72 -2.04
C LEU A 194 -2.68 -15.64 -1.91
N CYS A 195 -2.17 -14.61 -1.21
CA CYS A 195 -0.73 -14.50 -0.95
C CYS A 195 -0.22 -15.66 -0.08
N LEU A 196 -0.98 -16.08 0.95
CA LEU A 196 -0.62 -17.22 1.80
C LEU A 196 -0.61 -18.55 1.02
N ILE A 197 -1.40 -18.69 -0.02
CA ILE A 197 -1.45 -19.92 -0.82
C ILE A 197 -0.33 -19.91 -1.87
N PHE A 198 -0.21 -18.85 -2.64
CA PHE A 198 0.56 -18.82 -3.89
C PHE A 198 1.94 -18.17 -3.81
N VAL A 199 2.21 -17.32 -2.80
CA VAL A 199 3.55 -16.76 -2.64
C VAL A 199 4.48 -17.84 -2.07
N PRO A 200 5.64 -18.11 -2.72
CA PRO A 200 6.57 -19.11 -2.23
C PRO A 200 7.16 -18.72 -0.89
N ASN A 201 7.41 -19.72 -0.06
CA ASN A 201 8.10 -19.54 1.20
C ASN A 201 9.58 -19.19 0.95
N ASP A 202 10.17 -18.38 1.84
CA ASP A 202 11.60 -18.10 1.75
C ASP A 202 12.40 -19.35 2.10
N GLU A 203 13.29 -19.77 1.20
CA GLU A 203 14.39 -20.67 1.59
C GLU A 203 15.32 -19.89 2.52
N LYS A 204 15.59 -20.45 3.70
CA LYS A 204 16.56 -19.89 4.64
C LYS A 204 17.90 -19.72 3.93
N ARG A 205 18.31 -18.48 3.70
CA ARG A 205 19.66 -18.22 3.18
C ARG A 205 20.65 -18.46 4.30
N VAL A 206 21.23 -19.65 4.30
CA VAL A 206 22.45 -19.92 5.04
C VAL A 206 23.58 -19.30 4.19
N GLY A 207 24.32 -18.35 4.76
CA GLY A 207 25.50 -17.78 4.10
C GLY A 207 26.49 -18.89 3.81
N ALA A 208 27.33 -18.72 2.79
CA ALA A 208 28.36 -19.70 2.39
C ALA A 208 29.30 -20.09 3.54
N ASP A 209 29.34 -19.31 4.62
CA ASP A 209 30.19 -19.52 5.81
C ASP A 209 29.40 -19.94 7.07
N GLY A 210 28.12 -20.34 6.95
CA GLY A 210 27.31 -20.76 8.10
C GLY A 210 27.05 -19.71 9.17
N LYS A 211 27.57 -18.48 9.03
CA LYS A 211 27.33 -17.35 9.92
C LYS A 211 26.18 -16.50 9.38
N GLU A 212 25.17 -16.26 10.20
CA GLU A 212 24.22 -15.18 9.95
C GLU A 212 25.02 -13.88 9.85
N LEU A 213 25.16 -13.34 8.64
CA LEU A 213 25.71 -12.00 8.45
C LEU A 213 24.85 -11.05 9.29
N ASN A 214 25.52 -10.27 10.13
CA ASN A 214 24.87 -9.26 10.96
C ASN A 214 24.34 -8.14 10.03
N LYS A 215 23.19 -8.44 9.38
CA LYS A 215 22.58 -7.65 8.31
C LYS A 215 22.19 -6.25 8.82
N ALA A 216 21.93 -6.13 10.11
CA ALA A 216 21.60 -4.87 10.76
C ALA A 216 22.75 -3.86 10.66
N THR A 217 23.99 -4.30 10.92
CA THR A 217 25.18 -3.41 10.88
C THR A 217 25.49 -2.99 9.44
N ALA A 218 25.33 -3.88 8.45
CA ALA A 218 25.53 -3.56 7.04
C ALA A 218 24.45 -2.61 6.52
N ALA A 219 23.18 -2.80 6.93
CA ALA A 219 22.07 -1.92 6.57
C ALA A 219 22.25 -0.52 7.18
N PHE A 220 22.66 -0.43 8.45
CA PHE A 220 22.93 0.85 9.10
C PHE A 220 24.11 1.60 8.44
N GLY A 221 25.18 0.88 8.11
CA GLY A 221 26.31 1.46 7.35
C GLY A 221 25.88 2.02 5.99
N GLY A 222 25.06 1.28 5.25
CA GLY A 222 24.49 1.73 3.97
C GLY A 222 23.60 2.98 4.11
N MET A 223 22.77 3.02 5.15
CA MET A 223 21.92 4.19 5.46
C MET A 223 22.77 5.44 5.80
N MET A 224 23.82 5.26 6.61
CA MET A 224 24.73 6.40 6.93
C MET A 224 25.51 6.89 5.71
N GLN A 225 25.85 6.00 4.77
CA GLN A 225 26.46 6.39 3.51
C GLN A 225 25.47 7.12 2.60
N ALA A 226 24.21 6.67 2.54
CA ALA A 226 23.14 7.31 1.78
C ALA A 226 22.88 8.75 2.27
N ILE A 227 22.82 8.97 3.59
CA ILE A 227 22.61 10.31 4.17
C ILE A 227 23.74 11.31 3.77
N LYS A 228 24.93 10.81 3.49
CA LYS A 228 26.08 11.66 3.08
C LYS A 228 26.12 11.94 1.57
N SER A 229 25.29 11.29 0.78
CA SER A 229 25.28 11.44 -0.70
C SER A 229 24.37 12.59 -1.13
N VAL A 230 24.94 13.59 -1.82
CA VAL A 230 24.20 14.73 -2.38
C VAL A 230 23.20 14.27 -3.44
N ASP A 231 23.54 13.26 -4.25
CA ASP A 231 22.67 12.72 -5.29
C ASP A 231 21.39 12.11 -4.69
N ILE A 232 21.51 11.41 -3.55
CA ILE A 232 20.37 10.85 -2.84
C ILE A 232 19.46 11.95 -2.30
N TRP A 233 20.04 13.05 -1.77
CA TRP A 233 19.25 14.20 -1.32
C TRP A 233 18.56 14.92 -2.47
N ALA A 234 19.18 15.05 -3.62
CA ALA A 234 18.57 15.66 -4.80
C ALA A 234 17.35 14.86 -5.29
N VAL A 235 17.49 13.52 -5.36
CA VAL A 235 16.38 12.63 -5.71
C VAL A 235 15.27 12.67 -4.66
N ALA A 236 15.63 12.66 -3.38
CA ALA A 236 14.66 12.73 -2.28
C ALA A 236 13.89 14.05 -2.28
N LEU A 237 14.56 15.18 -2.52
CA LEU A 237 13.94 16.51 -2.60
C LEU A 237 12.97 16.59 -3.79
N ASN A 238 13.36 16.08 -4.96
CA ASN A 238 12.47 16.01 -6.12
C ASN A 238 11.23 15.18 -5.82
N GLY A 239 11.41 13.98 -5.25
CA GLY A 239 10.30 13.15 -4.82
C GLY A 239 9.40 13.85 -3.80
N PHE A 240 9.98 14.54 -2.83
CA PHE A 240 9.23 15.30 -1.82
C PHE A 240 8.35 16.39 -2.44
N VAL A 241 8.87 17.21 -3.35
CA VAL A 241 8.12 18.28 -4.02
C VAL A 241 6.96 17.72 -4.84
N VAL A 242 7.20 16.67 -5.64
CA VAL A 242 6.17 16.00 -6.43
C VAL A 242 5.08 15.40 -5.51
N TYR A 243 5.49 14.79 -4.40
CA TYR A 243 4.56 14.17 -3.46
C TYR A 243 3.72 15.20 -2.69
N CYS A 244 4.27 16.38 -2.38
CA CYS A 244 3.50 17.49 -1.79
C CYS A 244 2.37 17.93 -2.71
N ILE A 245 2.63 18.09 -4.01
CA ILE A 245 1.59 18.45 -5.00
C ILE A 245 0.55 17.32 -5.07
N TYR A 246 0.99 16.09 -5.21
CA TYR A 246 0.12 14.91 -5.29
C TYR A 246 -0.82 14.78 -4.09
N CYS A 247 -0.29 14.93 -2.87
CA CYS A 247 -1.11 14.87 -1.65
C CYS A 247 -2.06 16.07 -1.54
N GLY A 248 -1.64 17.25 -2.01
CA GLY A 248 -2.47 18.47 -1.99
C GLY A 248 -3.72 18.34 -2.85
N LEU A 249 -3.64 17.65 -3.98
CA LEU A 249 -4.75 17.47 -4.90
C LEU A 249 -5.96 16.73 -4.28
N THR A 250 -5.76 15.89 -3.29
CA THR A 250 -6.85 15.20 -2.59
C THR A 250 -7.78 16.17 -1.87
N TYR A 251 -7.27 17.31 -1.40
CA TYR A 251 -8.08 18.29 -0.67
C TYR A 251 -8.97 19.14 -1.57
N PHE A 252 -8.94 18.97 -2.90
CA PHE A 252 -9.98 19.48 -3.79
C PHE A 252 -11.32 18.74 -3.63
N ILE A 253 -11.34 17.55 -3.05
CA ILE A 253 -12.56 16.77 -2.81
C ILE A 253 -13.60 17.56 -2.01
N PRO A 254 -13.31 18.08 -0.80
CA PRO A 254 -14.28 18.93 -0.08
C PRO A 254 -14.66 20.20 -0.83
N PHE A 255 -13.75 20.80 -1.58
CA PHE A 255 -14.03 21.98 -2.40
C PHE A 255 -15.09 21.68 -3.48
N LEU A 256 -14.95 20.57 -4.20
CA LEU A 256 -15.92 20.16 -5.22
C LEU A 256 -17.31 19.88 -4.62
N ASN A 257 -17.38 19.31 -3.42
CA ASN A 257 -18.64 19.07 -2.75
C ASN A 257 -19.26 20.36 -2.20
N ASN A 258 -18.48 21.18 -1.47
CA ASN A 258 -19.01 22.34 -0.75
C ASN A 258 -19.31 23.54 -1.66
N ILE A 259 -18.55 23.73 -2.75
CA ILE A 259 -18.72 24.89 -3.65
C ILE A 259 -19.54 24.52 -4.87
N TYR A 260 -19.26 23.37 -5.50
CA TYR A 260 -19.96 22.93 -6.71
C TYR A 260 -21.16 22.02 -6.42
N LEU A 261 -21.39 21.65 -5.16
CA LEU A 261 -22.51 20.81 -4.70
C LEU A 261 -22.61 19.48 -5.46
N LEU A 262 -21.47 18.91 -5.87
CA LEU A 262 -21.44 17.63 -6.56
C LEU A 262 -21.82 16.50 -5.59
N PRO A 263 -22.56 15.48 -6.05
CA PRO A 263 -22.93 14.33 -5.23
C PRO A 263 -21.69 13.54 -4.79
N ALA A 264 -21.80 12.85 -3.66
CA ALA A 264 -20.67 12.13 -3.03
C ALA A 264 -20.01 11.10 -3.96
N THR A 265 -20.78 10.40 -4.81
CA THR A 265 -20.27 9.48 -5.83
C THR A 265 -19.43 10.18 -6.89
N ALA A 266 -19.85 11.35 -7.40
CA ALA A 266 -19.09 12.11 -8.38
C ALA A 266 -17.76 12.61 -7.80
N VAL A 267 -17.79 13.10 -6.56
CA VAL A 267 -16.61 13.57 -5.84
C VAL A 267 -15.65 12.39 -5.54
N GLY A 268 -16.18 11.24 -5.16
CA GLY A 268 -15.41 10.01 -4.98
C GLY A 268 -14.77 9.52 -6.28
N ALA A 269 -15.51 9.58 -7.42
CA ALA A 269 -14.97 9.23 -8.73
C ALA A 269 -13.80 10.15 -9.12
N TYR A 270 -13.91 11.47 -8.86
CA TYR A 270 -12.79 12.40 -9.02
C TYR A 270 -11.57 11.97 -8.19
N GLY A 271 -11.78 11.63 -6.91
CA GLY A 271 -10.70 11.15 -6.03
C GLY A 271 -9.99 9.92 -6.59
N ILE A 272 -10.75 8.95 -7.10
CA ILE A 272 -10.20 7.72 -7.71
C ILE A 272 -9.38 8.06 -8.96
N ILE A 273 -9.91 8.88 -9.88
CA ILE A 273 -9.21 9.25 -11.11
C ILE A 273 -7.94 10.03 -10.80
N ASN A 274 -8.02 11.00 -9.88
CA ASN A 274 -6.91 11.84 -9.50
C ASN A 274 -5.77 11.05 -8.82
N GLN A 275 -6.11 10.13 -7.91
CA GLN A 275 -5.11 9.40 -7.12
C GLN A 275 -4.56 8.16 -7.83
N TYR A 276 -5.36 7.51 -8.66
CA TYR A 276 -5.01 6.21 -9.23
C TYR A 276 -4.98 6.18 -10.76
N GLY A 277 -5.71 7.08 -11.42
CA GLY A 277 -5.84 7.07 -12.89
C GLY A 277 -4.51 7.25 -13.61
N LEU A 278 -3.66 8.16 -13.14
CA LEU A 278 -2.35 8.41 -13.73
C LEU A 278 -1.38 7.24 -13.57
N LYS A 279 -1.50 6.45 -12.51
CA LYS A 279 -0.66 5.25 -12.29
C LYS A 279 -0.87 4.19 -13.37
N MET A 280 -2.09 4.13 -13.96
CA MET A 280 -2.39 3.15 -15.02
C MET A 280 -1.61 3.43 -16.31
N VAL A 281 -1.24 4.69 -16.56
CA VAL A 281 -0.56 5.13 -17.78
C VAL A 281 0.96 5.20 -17.60
N GLY A 282 1.43 5.34 -16.36
CA GLY A 282 2.84 5.43 -16.00
C GLY A 282 3.58 4.08 -16.02
N GLY A 283 3.37 3.28 -17.09
CA GLY A 283 4.12 2.04 -17.29
C GLY A 283 5.62 2.29 -17.47
N PRO A 284 6.43 1.21 -17.63
CA PRO A 284 7.86 1.34 -17.83
C PRO A 284 8.13 2.15 -19.12
N ILE A 285 8.64 3.34 -18.94
CA ILE A 285 9.22 4.14 -20.03
C ILE A 285 10.67 3.67 -20.13
N ASP A 286 11.05 3.09 -21.27
CA ASP A 286 12.43 2.66 -21.58
C ASP A 286 13.37 3.84 -21.79
#